data_6aac24da6be3cdc01009061656f55a7a
#
_entry.id   6aac24da6be3cdc01009061656f55a7a
#
_cell.length_a   1.000
_cell.length_b   1.000
_cell.length_c   1.000
_cell.angle_alpha   90.00
_cell.angle_beta   90.00
_cell.angle_gamma   90.00
#
_symmetry.space_group_name_H-M   'P 1'
#
loop_
_entity.id
_entity.type
_entity.pdbx_description
1 polymer ?
#
loop_
_entity_poly.entity_id
_entity_poly.type
_entity_poly.pdbx_seq_one_letter_code
_entity_poly.pdbx_strand_id
1 'polypeptide(L)'
;DSYLLTSDSAKRIYGKVRALPVVDYHCHLSPREIYEDKQFDNIGAMWLGGDHYKWRLMRNVGIDECFITGSAADEEKFTKYCTALEYAAGNPLYHWSHMELSMYFGIDLPICEENAKIIWDAANAAIEKENLSPRKLIKRSGVEVICTTDEICDDLSWHDRIASDNTFETRVIPSFRIDNLLLARRTGYAEYVAKLGEVSGIEIHGLETLKRAVETRLGVFCAHGCRFADVGIQYFPERIASDEEAEETFLRLITGEKVTDGEYLGFVGNLYLYINGLYKNNNIISQWHIAVVRNTNTLLYNSLGNDCGVDCVGD
;
A
#
# COMPACT_ATOMS: atom_id res chain seq x y z
N ASP A 1 -25.34 -5.16 12.38
CA ASP A 1 -24.86 -4.02 13.22
C ASP A 1 -24.14 -4.47 14.52
N SER A 2 -24.08 -5.75 14.83
CA SER A 2 -23.43 -6.27 16.06
C SER A 2 -22.27 -7.23 15.80
N TYR A 3 -21.88 -7.44 14.56
CA TYR A 3 -20.80 -8.34 14.20
C TYR A 3 -19.49 -7.93 14.91
N LEU A 4 -18.87 -8.86 15.61
CA LEU A 4 -17.70 -8.67 16.49
C LEU A 4 -17.90 -7.71 17.69
N LEU A 5 -19.07 -7.12 17.89
CA LEU A 5 -19.37 -6.27 19.05
C LEU A 5 -19.93 -7.12 20.20
N THR A 6 -19.06 -7.78 20.94
CA THR A 6 -19.44 -8.77 21.96
C THR A 6 -19.78 -8.19 23.34
N SER A 7 -19.36 -6.95 23.63
CA SER A 7 -19.65 -6.29 24.92
C SER A 7 -20.54 -5.06 24.77
N ASP A 8 -21.29 -4.72 25.83
CA ASP A 8 -22.13 -3.51 25.85
C ASP A 8 -21.28 -2.23 25.73
N SER A 9 -20.04 -2.23 26.25
CA SER A 9 -19.12 -1.11 26.08
C SER A 9 -18.70 -0.95 24.61
N ALA A 10 -18.37 -2.04 23.91
CA ALA A 10 -18.07 -2.01 22.48
C ALA A 10 -19.24 -1.47 21.65
N LYS A 11 -20.47 -1.96 21.90
CA LYS A 11 -21.69 -1.50 21.23
C LYS A 11 -21.94 -0.01 21.47
N ARG A 12 -21.78 0.44 22.73
CA ARG A 12 -21.96 1.85 23.10
C ARG A 12 -20.94 2.77 22.42
N ILE A 13 -19.66 2.38 22.39
CA ILE A 13 -18.60 3.15 21.73
C ILE A 13 -18.84 3.19 20.23
N TYR A 14 -19.06 2.03 19.60
CA TYR A 14 -19.34 1.94 18.17
C TYR A 14 -20.56 2.77 17.77
N GLY A 15 -21.65 2.73 18.55
CA GLY A 15 -22.83 3.54 18.28
C GLY A 15 -22.58 5.05 18.26
N LYS A 16 -21.50 5.53 18.94
CA LYS A 16 -21.11 6.96 18.92
C LYS A 16 -20.19 7.29 17.75
N VAL A 17 -19.32 6.35 17.34
CA VAL A 17 -18.28 6.64 16.34
C VAL A 17 -18.63 6.20 14.92
N ARG A 18 -19.60 5.31 14.74
CA ARG A 18 -19.97 4.72 13.44
C ARG A 18 -20.38 5.74 12.36
N ALA A 19 -20.83 6.91 12.77
CA ALA A 19 -21.26 7.98 11.86
C ALA A 19 -20.21 9.08 11.70
N LEU A 20 -19.05 8.96 12.35
CA LEU A 20 -17.96 9.91 12.15
C LEU A 20 -17.30 9.66 10.79
N PRO A 21 -16.82 10.73 10.15
CA PRO A 21 -16.07 10.58 8.91
C PRO A 21 -14.79 9.76 9.12
N VAL A 22 -14.41 9.02 8.11
CA VAL A 22 -13.19 8.21 8.12
C VAL A 22 -12.06 9.03 7.50
N VAL A 23 -10.93 9.07 8.20
CA VAL A 23 -9.64 9.51 7.66
C VAL A 23 -8.81 8.26 7.42
N ASP A 24 -8.71 7.85 6.16
CA ASP A 24 -7.87 6.75 5.74
C ASP A 24 -6.43 7.26 5.58
N TYR A 25 -5.67 7.17 6.67
CA TYR A 25 -4.32 7.74 6.75
C TYR A 25 -3.23 6.89 6.10
N HIS A 26 -3.58 5.70 5.60
CA HIS A 26 -2.67 4.83 4.86
C HIS A 26 -3.45 3.83 4.01
N CYS A 27 -3.38 3.96 2.71
CA CYS A 27 -3.99 3.02 1.79
C CYS A 27 -3.12 2.79 0.53
N HIS A 28 -3.42 1.72 -0.21
CA HIS A 28 -2.76 1.39 -1.47
C HIS A 28 -3.68 1.57 -2.69
N LEU A 29 -4.74 2.38 -2.56
CA LEU A 29 -5.58 2.73 -3.70
C LEU A 29 -4.78 3.58 -4.70
N SER A 30 -4.88 3.24 -5.97
CA SER A 30 -4.24 3.99 -7.04
C SER A 30 -4.96 5.34 -7.25
N PRO A 31 -4.28 6.48 -7.17
CA PRO A 31 -4.89 7.77 -7.51
C PRO A 31 -5.45 7.79 -8.94
N ARG A 32 -4.82 7.07 -9.86
CA ARG A 32 -5.32 6.91 -11.23
C ARG A 32 -6.66 6.21 -11.27
N GLU A 33 -6.83 5.09 -10.57
CA GLU A 33 -8.09 4.35 -10.52
C GLU A 33 -9.20 5.17 -9.86
N ILE A 34 -8.88 5.93 -8.82
CA ILE A 34 -9.82 6.88 -8.19
C ILE A 34 -10.24 7.95 -9.20
N TYR A 35 -9.31 8.49 -10.01
CA TYR A 35 -9.64 9.51 -11.01
C TYR A 35 -10.46 8.94 -12.15
N GLU A 36 -10.04 7.81 -12.74
CA GLU A 36 -10.71 7.17 -13.87
C GLU A 36 -12.10 6.64 -13.50
N ASP A 37 -12.31 6.28 -12.25
CA ASP A 37 -13.59 5.86 -11.64
C ASP A 37 -14.36 4.81 -12.45
N LYS A 38 -13.63 3.85 -13.04
CA LYS A 38 -14.23 2.80 -13.86
C LYS A 38 -15.07 1.85 -13.04
N GLN A 39 -16.22 1.45 -13.57
CA GLN A 39 -17.01 0.37 -12.98
C GLN A 39 -16.17 -0.91 -12.91
N PHE A 40 -16.31 -1.66 -11.79
CA PHE A 40 -15.68 -2.97 -11.67
C PHE A 40 -16.34 -3.96 -12.64
N ASP A 41 -15.51 -4.81 -13.26
CA ASP A 41 -15.98 -5.83 -14.19
C ASP A 41 -16.81 -6.90 -13.48
N ASN A 42 -16.33 -7.36 -12.32
CA ASN A 42 -16.98 -8.37 -11.48
C ASN A 42 -16.32 -8.40 -10.08
N ILE A 43 -16.94 -9.12 -9.13
CA ILE A 43 -16.42 -9.24 -7.76
C ILE A 43 -15.08 -10.00 -7.69
N GLY A 44 -14.81 -10.93 -8.61
CA GLY A 44 -13.54 -11.66 -8.68
C GLY A 44 -12.40 -10.72 -9.05
N ALA A 45 -12.54 -9.93 -10.11
CA ALA A 45 -11.57 -8.92 -10.51
C ALA A 45 -11.38 -7.86 -9.39
N MET A 46 -12.49 -7.40 -8.78
CA MET A 46 -12.48 -6.43 -7.69
C MET A 46 -11.70 -6.93 -6.47
N TRP A 47 -11.90 -8.18 -6.06
CA TRP A 47 -11.30 -8.72 -4.83
C TRP A 47 -9.93 -9.34 -5.03
N LEU A 48 -9.65 -9.90 -6.21
CA LEU A 48 -8.46 -10.72 -6.47
C LEU A 48 -7.51 -10.08 -7.49
N GLY A 49 -7.89 -8.99 -8.13
CA GLY A 49 -7.07 -8.38 -9.19
C GLY A 49 -5.70 -7.86 -8.74
N GLY A 50 -5.54 -7.48 -7.46
CA GLY A 50 -4.29 -6.94 -6.93
C GLY A 50 -4.04 -7.26 -5.45
N ASP A 51 -4.93 -8.00 -4.79
CA ASP A 51 -4.81 -8.28 -3.35
C ASP A 51 -3.89 -9.47 -3.07
N HIS A 52 -2.62 -9.19 -2.91
CA HIS A 52 -1.61 -10.20 -2.63
C HIS A 52 -1.76 -10.88 -1.24
N TYR A 53 -2.53 -10.34 -0.31
CA TYR A 53 -2.87 -11.00 0.95
C TYR A 53 -3.89 -12.12 0.74
N LYS A 54 -4.90 -11.90 -0.12
CA LYS A 54 -5.85 -12.93 -0.54
C LYS A 54 -5.14 -14.03 -1.32
N TRP A 55 -4.22 -13.68 -2.23
CA TRP A 55 -3.38 -14.66 -2.95
C TRP A 55 -2.56 -15.53 -2.01
N ARG A 56 -1.96 -14.93 -0.96
CA ARG A 56 -1.22 -15.68 0.07
C ARG A 56 -2.11 -16.70 0.78
N LEU A 57 -3.33 -16.31 1.18
CA LEU A 57 -4.28 -17.22 1.80
C LEU A 57 -4.59 -18.40 0.89
N MET A 58 -4.88 -18.16 -0.39
CA MET A 58 -5.16 -19.19 -1.37
C MET A 58 -3.99 -20.17 -1.52
N ARG A 59 -2.76 -19.69 -1.58
CA ARG A 59 -1.55 -20.54 -1.61
C ARG A 59 -1.38 -21.36 -0.34
N ASN A 60 -1.63 -20.77 0.81
CA ASN A 60 -1.49 -21.45 2.11
C ASN A 60 -2.42 -22.65 2.26
N VAL A 61 -3.56 -22.64 1.60
CA VAL A 61 -4.49 -23.77 1.58
C VAL A 61 -4.31 -24.69 0.37
N GLY A 62 -3.26 -24.47 -0.45
CA GLY A 62 -2.87 -25.36 -1.52
C GLY A 62 -3.61 -25.16 -2.85
N ILE A 63 -4.21 -23.99 -3.09
CA ILE A 63 -4.82 -23.66 -4.38
C ILE A 63 -3.74 -23.46 -5.43
N ASP A 64 -3.94 -24.08 -6.61
CA ASP A 64 -3.02 -23.98 -7.73
C ASP A 64 -2.92 -22.54 -8.23
N GLU A 65 -1.71 -22.13 -8.64
CA GLU A 65 -1.39 -20.77 -9.06
C GLU A 65 -2.21 -20.33 -10.29
N CYS A 66 -2.70 -21.25 -11.12
CA CYS A 66 -3.56 -20.92 -12.26
C CYS A 66 -4.87 -20.23 -11.83
N PHE A 67 -5.37 -20.54 -10.61
CA PHE A 67 -6.55 -19.92 -10.01
C PHE A 67 -6.24 -18.70 -9.13
N ILE A 68 -4.99 -18.30 -9.00
CA ILE A 68 -4.57 -17.16 -8.19
C ILE A 68 -4.17 -16.00 -9.10
N THR A 69 -2.97 -16.09 -9.70
CA THR A 69 -2.45 -15.07 -10.62
C THR A 69 -2.41 -15.55 -12.07
N GLY A 70 -2.71 -16.82 -12.34
CA GLY A 70 -2.70 -17.41 -13.66
C GLY A 70 -3.95 -17.08 -14.49
N SER A 71 -4.20 -17.89 -15.52
CA SER A 71 -5.17 -17.60 -16.61
C SER A 71 -6.59 -18.12 -16.38
N ALA A 72 -6.91 -18.69 -15.21
CA ALA A 72 -8.27 -19.12 -14.91
C ALA A 72 -9.26 -17.94 -14.97
N ALA A 73 -10.53 -18.22 -15.29
CA ALA A 73 -11.55 -17.20 -15.31
C ALA A 73 -11.81 -16.60 -13.91
N ASP A 74 -12.23 -15.35 -13.85
CA ASP A 74 -12.46 -14.64 -12.57
C ASP A 74 -13.47 -15.36 -11.68
N GLU A 75 -14.51 -15.98 -12.25
CA GLU A 75 -15.49 -16.78 -11.49
C GLU A 75 -14.84 -18.01 -10.84
N GLU A 76 -13.94 -18.69 -11.57
CA GLU A 76 -13.20 -19.84 -11.02
C GLU A 76 -12.26 -19.41 -9.90
N LYS A 77 -11.53 -18.30 -10.10
CA LYS A 77 -10.67 -17.70 -9.08
C LYS A 77 -11.45 -17.31 -7.82
N PHE A 78 -12.61 -16.68 -8.01
CA PHE A 78 -13.50 -16.30 -6.92
C PHE A 78 -14.01 -17.52 -6.15
N THR A 79 -14.45 -18.57 -6.86
CA THR A 79 -14.88 -19.83 -6.23
C THR A 79 -13.76 -20.44 -5.39
N LYS A 80 -12.52 -20.47 -5.90
CA LYS A 80 -11.38 -20.96 -5.15
C LYS A 80 -11.01 -20.08 -3.95
N TYR A 81 -11.23 -18.78 -4.03
CA TYR A 81 -11.09 -17.91 -2.87
C TYR A 81 -12.16 -18.20 -1.80
N CYS A 82 -13.41 -18.44 -2.20
CA CYS A 82 -14.47 -18.88 -1.27
C CYS A 82 -14.08 -20.19 -0.56
N THR A 83 -13.56 -21.18 -1.30
CA THR A 83 -13.01 -22.40 -0.72
C THR A 83 -11.88 -22.12 0.29
N ALA A 84 -10.97 -21.20 -0.05
CA ALA A 84 -9.87 -20.84 0.85
C ALA A 84 -10.35 -20.22 2.16
N LEU A 85 -11.39 -19.40 2.12
CA LEU A 85 -11.96 -18.77 3.31
C LEU A 85 -12.55 -19.76 4.31
N GLU A 86 -13.01 -20.93 3.89
CA GLU A 86 -13.48 -21.97 4.81
C GLU A 86 -12.41 -22.43 5.81
N TYR A 87 -11.13 -22.35 5.41
CA TYR A 87 -9.99 -22.69 6.25
C TYR A 87 -9.40 -21.49 7.01
N ALA A 88 -10.00 -20.31 6.85
CA ALA A 88 -9.46 -19.06 7.37
C ALA A 88 -10.12 -18.59 8.68
N ALA A 89 -10.81 -19.45 9.41
CA ALA A 89 -11.42 -19.10 10.69
C ALA A 89 -10.38 -18.50 11.65
N GLY A 90 -10.64 -17.28 12.14
CA GLY A 90 -9.70 -16.52 12.97
C GLY A 90 -8.69 -15.66 12.20
N ASN A 91 -8.60 -15.79 10.88
CA ASN A 91 -7.84 -14.88 10.04
C ASN A 91 -8.67 -13.60 9.78
N PRO A 92 -8.06 -12.39 9.84
CA PRO A 92 -8.77 -11.14 9.51
C PRO A 92 -9.48 -11.16 8.14
N LEU A 93 -8.91 -11.79 7.12
CA LEU A 93 -9.52 -11.88 5.78
C LEU A 93 -10.91 -12.57 5.82
N TYR A 94 -11.12 -13.56 6.70
CA TYR A 94 -12.43 -14.16 6.88
C TYR A 94 -13.48 -13.13 7.31
N HIS A 95 -13.14 -12.35 8.32
CA HIS A 95 -14.04 -11.32 8.85
C HIS A 95 -14.24 -10.17 7.85
N TRP A 96 -13.16 -9.68 7.26
CA TRP A 96 -13.23 -8.56 6.33
C TRP A 96 -14.04 -8.90 5.09
N SER A 97 -13.84 -10.06 4.48
CA SER A 97 -14.61 -10.48 3.29
C SER A 97 -16.11 -10.57 3.58
N HIS A 98 -16.50 -11.12 4.74
CA HIS A 98 -17.92 -11.16 5.12
C HIS A 98 -18.48 -9.76 5.41
N MET A 99 -17.71 -8.88 6.04
CA MET A 99 -18.12 -7.50 6.28
C MET A 99 -18.26 -6.72 4.97
N GLU A 100 -17.30 -6.85 4.05
CA GLU A 100 -17.35 -6.23 2.72
C GLU A 100 -18.58 -6.72 1.94
N LEU A 101 -18.84 -8.02 1.96
CA LEU A 101 -19.99 -8.62 1.28
C LEU A 101 -21.32 -8.07 1.83
N SER A 102 -21.45 -7.99 3.14
CA SER A 102 -22.64 -7.43 3.79
C SER A 102 -22.78 -5.92 3.56
N MET A 103 -21.71 -5.16 3.75
CA MET A 103 -21.73 -3.69 3.69
C MET A 103 -21.96 -3.13 2.28
N TYR A 104 -21.31 -3.72 1.29
CA TYR A 104 -21.31 -3.18 -0.07
C TYR A 104 -22.32 -3.85 -1.00
N PHE A 105 -22.69 -5.11 -0.72
CA PHE A 105 -23.58 -5.90 -1.57
C PHE A 105 -24.89 -6.31 -0.89
N GLY A 106 -25.01 -6.13 0.43
CA GLY A 106 -26.19 -6.56 1.19
C GLY A 106 -26.36 -8.07 1.24
N ILE A 107 -25.28 -8.82 1.12
CA ILE A 107 -25.27 -10.28 1.11
C ILE A 107 -24.71 -10.79 2.45
N ASP A 108 -25.51 -11.50 3.23
CA ASP A 108 -25.16 -12.03 4.55
C ASP A 108 -24.96 -13.56 4.55
N LEU A 109 -24.71 -14.16 3.37
CA LEU A 109 -24.41 -15.58 3.24
C LEU A 109 -22.99 -15.89 3.74
N PRO A 110 -22.76 -17.06 4.37
CA PRO A 110 -21.43 -17.56 4.61
C PRO A 110 -20.65 -17.71 3.30
N ILE A 111 -19.42 -17.21 3.29
CA ILE A 111 -18.54 -17.34 2.12
C ILE A 111 -17.90 -18.73 2.17
N CYS A 112 -18.34 -19.62 1.30
CA CYS A 112 -17.87 -20.99 1.16
C CYS A 112 -18.06 -21.45 -0.30
N GLU A 113 -17.49 -22.59 -0.66
CA GLU A 113 -17.60 -23.13 -2.03
C GLU A 113 -19.06 -23.35 -2.45
N GLU A 114 -19.91 -23.87 -1.53
CA GLU A 114 -21.33 -24.12 -1.79
C GLU A 114 -22.10 -22.85 -2.16
N ASN A 115 -21.79 -21.72 -1.55
CA ASN A 115 -22.46 -20.44 -1.78
C ASN A 115 -21.77 -19.58 -2.85
N ALA A 116 -20.61 -19.99 -3.34
CA ALA A 116 -19.78 -19.14 -4.24
C ALA A 116 -20.55 -18.65 -5.46
N LYS A 117 -21.29 -19.54 -6.13
CA LYS A 117 -22.07 -19.17 -7.33
C LYS A 117 -23.21 -18.19 -7.01
N ILE A 118 -23.90 -18.39 -5.89
CA ILE A 118 -25.01 -17.50 -5.47
C ILE A 118 -24.45 -16.11 -5.15
N ILE A 119 -23.33 -16.06 -4.43
CA ILE A 119 -22.65 -14.80 -4.08
C ILE A 119 -22.15 -14.11 -5.34
N TRP A 120 -21.51 -14.84 -6.25
CA TRP A 120 -21.02 -14.33 -7.54
C TRP A 120 -22.13 -13.64 -8.32
N ASP A 121 -23.25 -14.33 -8.55
CA ASP A 121 -24.35 -13.80 -9.34
C ASP A 121 -24.99 -12.56 -8.67
N ALA A 122 -25.22 -12.63 -7.35
CA ALA A 122 -25.84 -11.53 -6.62
C ALA A 122 -24.92 -10.29 -6.55
N ALA A 123 -23.62 -10.49 -6.29
CA ALA A 123 -22.66 -9.39 -6.21
C ALA A 123 -22.46 -8.71 -7.58
N ASN A 124 -22.36 -9.49 -8.66
CA ASN A 124 -22.20 -8.94 -10.00
C ASN A 124 -23.46 -8.21 -10.47
N ALA A 125 -24.65 -8.72 -10.14
CA ALA A 125 -25.89 -7.99 -10.37
C ALA A 125 -25.95 -6.64 -9.62
N ALA A 126 -25.39 -6.58 -8.41
CA ALA A 126 -25.28 -5.33 -7.65
C ALA A 126 -24.23 -4.37 -8.27
N ILE A 127 -23.08 -4.88 -8.73
CA ILE A 127 -22.06 -4.10 -9.44
C ILE A 127 -22.69 -3.45 -10.68
N GLU A 128 -23.39 -4.20 -11.50
CA GLU A 128 -24.02 -3.69 -12.71
C GLU A 128 -25.14 -2.68 -12.41
N LYS A 129 -26.10 -3.08 -11.55
CA LYS A 129 -27.25 -2.25 -11.19
C LYS A 129 -26.86 -0.89 -10.63
N GLU A 130 -25.81 -0.85 -9.81
CA GLU A 130 -25.39 0.34 -9.11
C GLU A 130 -24.25 1.07 -9.81
N ASN A 131 -23.74 0.49 -10.92
CA ASN A 131 -22.53 0.97 -11.60
C ASN A 131 -21.38 1.17 -10.58
N LEU A 132 -21.10 0.12 -9.80
CA LEU A 132 -20.19 0.21 -8.68
C LEU A 132 -18.76 0.48 -9.13
N SER A 133 -18.14 1.51 -8.54
CA SER A 133 -16.83 2.04 -8.91
C SER A 133 -16.01 2.41 -7.67
N PRO A 134 -14.69 2.68 -7.79
CA PRO A 134 -13.86 3.10 -6.66
C PRO A 134 -14.45 4.28 -5.87
N ARG A 135 -14.86 5.36 -6.54
CA ARG A 135 -15.43 6.54 -5.86
C ARG A 135 -16.72 6.23 -5.13
N LYS A 136 -17.56 5.35 -5.67
CA LYS A 136 -18.80 4.93 -5.01
C LYS A 136 -18.54 4.13 -3.74
N LEU A 137 -17.54 3.24 -3.76
CA LEU A 137 -17.12 2.50 -2.56
C LEU A 137 -16.54 3.44 -1.50
N ILE A 138 -15.65 4.35 -1.89
CA ILE A 138 -15.08 5.37 -1.00
C ILE A 138 -16.20 6.19 -0.33
N LYS A 139 -17.16 6.67 -1.12
CA LYS A 139 -18.30 7.42 -0.58
C LYS A 139 -19.17 6.59 0.37
N ARG A 140 -19.45 5.33 0.04
CA ARG A 140 -20.21 4.41 0.93
C ARG A 140 -19.50 4.15 2.24
N SER A 141 -18.17 4.13 2.22
CA SER A 141 -17.34 3.94 3.40
C SER A 141 -17.25 5.20 4.29
N GLY A 142 -17.84 6.32 3.87
CA GLY A 142 -17.81 7.57 4.63
C GLY A 142 -16.42 8.18 4.76
N VAL A 143 -15.56 7.95 3.77
CA VAL A 143 -14.16 8.43 3.80
C VAL A 143 -14.10 9.88 3.31
N GLU A 144 -13.62 10.79 4.17
CA GLU A 144 -13.40 12.19 3.84
C GLU A 144 -11.99 12.48 3.33
N VAL A 145 -11.00 11.72 3.82
CA VAL A 145 -9.59 11.89 3.42
C VAL A 145 -8.98 10.52 3.16
N ILE A 146 -8.29 10.40 2.04
CA ILE A 146 -7.46 9.26 1.67
C ILE A 146 -6.02 9.71 1.55
N CYS A 147 -5.10 8.98 2.22
CA CYS A 147 -3.67 9.13 2.05
C CYS A 147 -3.15 7.94 1.24
N THR A 148 -2.88 8.18 -0.03
CA THR A 148 -2.31 7.17 -0.94
C THR A 148 -0.83 6.92 -0.61
N THR A 149 -0.28 5.84 -1.14
CA THR A 149 1.14 5.50 -0.95
C THR A 149 1.90 5.85 -2.22
N ASP A 150 2.71 6.91 -2.16
CA ASP A 150 3.34 7.49 -3.35
C ASP A 150 4.86 7.55 -3.18
N GLU A 151 5.57 7.17 -4.22
CA GLU A 151 7.03 7.22 -4.28
C GLU A 151 7.51 8.66 -4.44
N ILE A 152 8.62 9.02 -3.80
CA ILE A 152 9.11 10.41 -3.81
C ILE A 152 9.44 10.95 -5.21
N CYS A 153 9.65 10.06 -6.18
CA CYS A 153 9.87 10.41 -7.59
C CYS A 153 8.59 10.53 -8.42
N ASP A 154 7.40 10.32 -7.84
CA ASP A 154 6.13 10.41 -8.57
C ASP A 154 5.77 11.87 -8.88
N ASP A 155 5.14 12.09 -10.03
CA ASP A 155 4.81 13.43 -10.51
C ASP A 155 3.56 14.04 -9.86
N LEU A 156 2.78 13.24 -9.13
CA LEU A 156 1.52 13.59 -8.47
C LEU A 156 0.42 14.15 -9.40
N SER A 157 0.56 13.96 -10.71
CA SER A 157 -0.38 14.50 -11.70
C SER A 157 -1.82 14.00 -11.53
N TRP A 158 -2.00 12.79 -10.99
CA TRP A 158 -3.33 12.26 -10.68
C TRP A 158 -3.96 12.94 -9.47
N HIS A 159 -3.15 13.32 -8.47
CA HIS A 159 -3.62 14.12 -7.33
C HIS A 159 -4.10 15.50 -7.77
N ASP A 160 -3.37 16.16 -8.69
CA ASP A 160 -3.80 17.44 -9.27
C ASP A 160 -5.13 17.33 -10.01
N ARG A 161 -5.30 16.27 -10.81
CA ARG A 161 -6.55 16.02 -11.53
C ARG A 161 -7.71 15.76 -10.59
N ILE A 162 -7.52 14.96 -9.54
CA ILE A 162 -8.55 14.69 -8.54
C ILE A 162 -8.89 15.97 -7.78
N ALA A 163 -7.90 16.75 -7.36
CA ALA A 163 -8.10 18.01 -6.64
C ALA A 163 -8.87 19.05 -7.46
N SER A 164 -8.77 18.97 -8.79
CA SER A 164 -9.48 19.85 -9.72
C SER A 164 -10.90 19.36 -10.07
N ASP A 165 -11.27 18.16 -9.66
CA ASP A 165 -12.57 17.53 -9.95
C ASP A 165 -13.58 17.80 -8.84
N ASN A 166 -14.44 18.80 -9.04
CA ASN A 166 -15.47 19.19 -8.08
C ASN A 166 -16.61 18.15 -7.93
N THR A 167 -16.61 17.06 -8.68
CA THR A 167 -17.60 15.98 -8.56
C THR A 167 -17.26 14.95 -7.51
N PHE A 168 -16.03 14.99 -6.98
CA PHE A 168 -15.53 14.07 -5.96
C PHE A 168 -15.12 14.85 -4.69
N GLU A 169 -15.84 14.62 -3.60
CA GLU A 169 -15.70 15.39 -2.36
C GLU A 169 -14.58 14.87 -1.44
N THR A 170 -14.21 13.58 -1.56
CA THR A 170 -13.14 12.99 -0.75
C THR A 170 -11.79 13.59 -1.16
N ARG A 171 -11.06 14.10 -0.18
CA ARG A 171 -9.70 14.59 -0.41
C ARG A 171 -8.73 13.43 -0.58
N VAL A 172 -7.99 13.40 -1.67
CA VAL A 172 -6.92 12.44 -1.92
C VAL A 172 -5.60 13.18 -1.82
N ILE A 173 -4.77 12.80 -0.85
CA ILE A 173 -3.46 13.41 -0.57
C ILE A 173 -2.37 12.35 -0.63
N PRO A 174 -1.15 12.70 -1.11
CA PRO A 174 -0.06 11.75 -1.16
C PRO A 174 0.55 11.50 0.22
N SER A 175 1.07 10.29 0.46
CA SER A 175 2.04 9.98 1.53
C SER A 175 3.44 9.90 0.95
N PHE A 176 4.42 10.39 1.70
CA PHE A 176 5.82 10.44 1.28
C PHE A 176 6.53 9.13 1.61
N ARG A 177 6.65 8.22 0.62
CA ARG A 177 7.26 6.89 0.80
C ARG A 177 8.72 6.88 0.36
N ILE A 178 9.60 6.41 1.25
CA ILE A 178 11.05 6.47 1.07
C ILE A 178 11.75 5.10 0.93
N ASP A 179 11.00 4.01 0.76
CA ASP A 179 11.59 2.66 0.67
C ASP A 179 12.71 2.59 -0.37
N ASN A 180 12.45 3.09 -1.57
CA ASN A 180 13.41 3.05 -2.68
C ASN A 180 14.68 3.87 -2.42
N LEU A 181 14.58 4.92 -1.64
CA LEU A 181 15.71 5.76 -1.25
C LEU A 181 16.63 5.01 -0.27
N LEU A 182 16.05 4.25 0.66
CA LEU A 182 16.80 3.51 1.68
C LEU A 182 17.35 2.17 1.17
N LEU A 183 16.73 1.57 0.15
CA LEU A 183 17.19 0.31 -0.46
C LEU A 183 18.40 0.52 -1.39
N ALA A 184 19.43 1.19 -0.91
CA ALA A 184 20.56 1.70 -1.70
C ALA A 184 21.52 0.60 -2.24
N ARG A 185 21.35 -0.65 -1.78
CA ARG A 185 22.12 -1.81 -2.30
C ARG A 185 21.43 -2.53 -3.45
N ARG A 186 20.24 -2.08 -3.85
CA ARG A 186 19.50 -2.72 -4.95
C ARG A 186 20.15 -2.40 -6.31
N THR A 187 19.98 -3.30 -7.24
CA THR A 187 20.29 -3.01 -8.66
C THR A 187 19.43 -1.83 -9.12
N GLY A 188 20.02 -0.89 -9.87
CA GLY A 188 19.33 0.30 -10.37
C GLY A 188 19.24 1.46 -9.37
N TYR A 189 20.02 1.44 -8.28
CA TYR A 189 20.01 2.55 -7.32
C TYR A 189 20.58 3.84 -7.91
N ALA A 190 21.61 3.77 -8.74
CA ALA A 190 22.17 4.94 -9.44
C ALA A 190 21.13 5.59 -10.36
N GLU A 191 20.40 4.80 -11.12
CA GLU A 191 19.30 5.25 -11.98
C GLU A 191 18.16 5.89 -11.18
N TYR A 192 17.87 5.34 -10.02
CA TYR A 192 16.89 5.93 -9.10
C TYR A 192 17.35 7.29 -8.58
N VAL A 193 18.62 7.42 -8.16
CA VAL A 193 19.19 8.70 -7.73
C VAL A 193 19.18 9.72 -8.87
N ALA A 194 19.49 9.30 -10.10
CA ALA A 194 19.41 10.17 -11.27
C ALA A 194 17.97 10.65 -11.52
N LYS A 195 16.97 9.76 -11.43
CA LYS A 195 15.54 10.12 -11.52
C LYS A 195 15.14 11.10 -10.43
N LEU A 196 15.58 10.89 -9.18
CA LEU A 196 15.32 11.82 -8.08
C LEU A 196 15.92 13.20 -8.37
N GLY A 197 17.13 13.23 -8.94
CA GLY A 197 17.78 14.47 -9.40
C GLY A 197 16.94 15.19 -10.45
N GLU A 198 16.46 14.47 -11.46
CA GLU A 198 15.60 15.02 -12.53
C GLU A 198 14.30 15.63 -11.95
N VAL A 199 13.54 14.87 -11.16
CA VAL A 199 12.24 15.33 -10.63
C VAL A 199 12.36 16.42 -9.55
N SER A 200 13.51 16.53 -8.88
CA SER A 200 13.80 17.60 -7.92
C SER A 200 14.41 18.84 -8.55
N GLY A 201 14.94 18.72 -9.77
CA GLY A 201 15.73 19.77 -10.43
C GLY A 201 17.11 20.01 -9.78
N ILE A 202 17.63 19.04 -9.03
CA ILE A 202 18.90 19.12 -8.32
C ILE A 202 19.86 18.07 -8.87
N GLU A 203 21.01 18.48 -9.38
CA GLU A 203 22.06 17.54 -9.75
C GLU A 203 22.66 16.90 -8.49
N ILE A 204 22.48 15.58 -8.36
CA ILE A 204 22.92 14.81 -7.19
C ILE A 204 24.30 14.24 -7.46
N HIS A 205 25.30 14.77 -6.74
CA HIS A 205 26.70 14.36 -6.84
C HIS A 205 27.33 14.04 -5.47
N GLY A 206 26.55 14.10 -4.39
CA GLY A 206 26.97 13.80 -3.03
C GLY A 206 25.80 13.81 -2.05
N LEU A 207 26.06 13.47 -0.80
CA LEU A 207 25.05 13.33 0.26
C LEU A 207 24.28 14.64 0.50
N GLU A 208 24.97 15.80 0.48
CA GLU A 208 24.31 17.09 0.68
C GLU A 208 23.29 17.36 -0.42
N THR A 209 23.64 17.12 -1.67
CA THR A 209 22.74 17.31 -2.81
C THR A 209 21.62 16.28 -2.82
N LEU A 210 21.86 15.03 -2.37
CA LEU A 210 20.83 14.03 -2.13
C LEU A 210 19.82 14.50 -1.07
N LYS A 211 20.30 14.97 0.07
CA LYS A 211 19.48 15.51 1.15
C LYS A 211 18.61 16.69 0.67
N ARG A 212 19.17 17.60 -0.11
CA ARG A 212 18.43 18.74 -0.70
C ARG A 212 17.38 18.29 -1.71
N ALA A 213 17.66 17.28 -2.53
CA ALA A 213 16.69 16.72 -3.47
C ALA A 213 15.48 16.12 -2.73
N VAL A 214 15.73 15.37 -1.66
CA VAL A 214 14.68 14.81 -0.79
C VAL A 214 13.84 15.92 -0.14
N GLU A 215 14.49 16.96 0.41
CA GLU A 215 13.78 18.10 1.01
C GLU A 215 12.91 18.83 -0.01
N THR A 216 13.43 19.06 -1.23
CA THR A 216 12.67 19.68 -2.33
C THR A 216 11.45 18.85 -2.68
N ARG A 217 11.60 17.53 -2.79
CA ARG A 217 10.47 16.64 -3.07
C ARG A 217 9.45 16.65 -1.95
N LEU A 218 9.88 16.62 -0.68
CA LEU A 218 8.97 16.74 0.45
C LEU A 218 8.17 18.05 0.39
N GLY A 219 8.80 19.16 -0.02
CA GLY A 219 8.11 20.43 -0.24
C GLY A 219 6.99 20.32 -1.28
N VAL A 220 7.22 19.60 -2.39
CA VAL A 220 6.20 19.32 -3.41
C VAL A 220 5.04 18.51 -2.81
N PHE A 221 5.33 17.44 -2.08
CA PHE A 221 4.30 16.62 -1.43
C PHE A 221 3.50 17.42 -0.39
N CYS A 222 4.17 18.26 0.40
CA CYS A 222 3.49 19.14 1.36
C CYS A 222 2.54 20.14 0.67
N ALA A 223 2.92 20.65 -0.50
CA ALA A 223 2.05 21.51 -1.31
C ALA A 223 0.78 20.80 -1.79
N HIS A 224 0.84 19.47 -2.01
CA HIS A 224 -0.30 18.60 -2.31
C HIS A 224 -1.06 18.12 -1.06
N GLY A 225 -0.74 18.65 0.12
CA GLY A 225 -1.44 18.35 1.36
C GLY A 225 -0.91 17.13 2.13
N CYS A 226 0.24 16.59 1.79
CA CYS A 226 0.88 15.49 2.50
C CYS A 226 0.99 15.79 4.01
N ARG A 227 0.62 14.80 4.82
CA ARG A 227 0.71 14.85 6.30
C ARG A 227 1.27 13.55 6.88
N PHE A 228 1.47 12.57 6.05
CA PHE A 228 1.95 11.25 6.43
C PHE A 228 3.13 10.85 5.55
N ALA A 229 4.03 10.08 6.13
CA ALA A 229 5.09 9.41 5.41
C ALA A 229 5.15 7.97 5.88
N ASP A 230 5.47 7.04 5.00
CA ASP A 230 5.63 5.64 5.36
C ASP A 230 6.94 5.06 4.85
N VAL A 231 7.38 4.01 5.52
CA VAL A 231 8.57 3.25 5.14
C VAL A 231 8.45 1.81 5.61
N GLY A 232 8.85 0.86 4.75
CA GLY A 232 9.01 -0.55 5.10
C GLY A 232 10.48 -0.88 5.34
N ILE A 233 10.86 -1.11 6.60
CA ILE A 233 12.22 -1.45 7.00
C ILE A 233 12.28 -2.84 7.62
N GLN A 234 13.36 -3.58 7.33
CA GLN A 234 13.58 -4.89 7.94
C GLN A 234 13.99 -4.73 9.40
N TYR A 235 14.95 -3.84 9.65
CA TYR A 235 15.43 -3.52 11.00
C TYR A 235 15.53 -2.01 11.17
N PHE A 236 15.38 -1.56 12.39
CA PHE A 236 15.68 -0.17 12.72
C PHE A 236 17.18 0.07 12.56
N PRO A 237 17.64 1.17 11.98
CA PRO A 237 19.06 1.46 11.84
C PRO A 237 19.75 1.55 13.21
N GLU A 238 20.62 0.58 13.50
CA GLU A 238 21.35 0.54 14.78
C GLU A 238 22.53 1.52 14.83
N ARG A 239 23.02 1.93 13.64
CA ARG A 239 24.16 2.84 13.49
C ARG A 239 23.72 4.10 12.75
N ILE A 240 24.20 5.23 13.21
CA ILE A 240 24.11 6.51 12.51
C ILE A 240 25.55 6.95 12.18
N ALA A 241 25.90 6.96 10.90
CA ALA A 241 27.21 7.44 10.45
C ALA A 241 27.30 8.97 10.54
N SER A 242 28.50 9.51 10.63
CA SER A 242 28.74 10.94 10.42
C SER A 242 28.41 11.33 8.97
N ASP A 243 28.30 12.62 8.67
CA ASP A 243 28.05 13.06 7.29
C ASP A 243 29.20 12.69 6.36
N GLU A 244 30.44 12.70 6.84
CA GLU A 244 31.63 12.32 6.06
C GLU A 244 31.60 10.81 5.73
N GLU A 245 31.34 9.95 6.72
CA GLU A 245 31.23 8.50 6.51
C GLU A 245 30.05 8.16 5.56
N ALA A 246 28.93 8.84 5.72
CA ALA A 246 27.76 8.64 4.89
C ALA A 246 27.98 9.13 3.46
N GLU A 247 28.69 10.22 3.24
CA GLU A 247 29.11 10.71 1.92
C GLU A 247 29.95 9.68 1.20
N GLU A 248 31.02 9.17 1.85
CA GLU A 248 31.90 8.15 1.25
C GLU A 248 31.10 6.89 0.87
N THR A 249 30.22 6.44 1.76
CA THR A 249 29.35 5.28 1.51
C THR A 249 28.39 5.53 0.35
N PHE A 250 27.77 6.70 0.29
CA PHE A 250 26.85 7.07 -0.80
C PHE A 250 27.54 7.07 -2.16
N LEU A 251 28.71 7.68 -2.27
CA LEU A 251 29.48 7.74 -3.52
C LEU A 251 29.82 6.34 -4.03
N ARG A 252 30.19 5.42 -3.15
CA ARG A 252 30.43 4.02 -3.51
C ARG A 252 29.15 3.30 -3.94
N LEU A 253 28.02 3.54 -3.29
CA LEU A 253 26.74 2.94 -3.65
C LEU A 253 26.26 3.36 -5.05
N ILE A 254 26.40 4.61 -5.43
CA ILE A 254 26.00 5.09 -6.76
C ILE A 254 26.95 4.64 -7.87
N THR A 255 28.19 4.28 -7.55
CA THR A 255 29.14 3.66 -8.51
C THR A 255 29.00 2.15 -8.59
N GLY A 256 28.15 1.53 -7.78
CA GLY A 256 27.95 0.09 -7.74
C GLY A 256 29.03 -0.68 -6.98
N GLU A 257 29.85 0.03 -6.22
CA GLU A 257 30.86 -0.60 -5.38
C GLU A 257 30.23 -1.27 -4.16
N LYS A 258 30.87 -2.33 -3.69
CA LYS A 258 30.42 -3.04 -2.50
C LYS A 258 30.73 -2.24 -1.24
N VAL A 259 29.74 -2.14 -0.36
CA VAL A 259 29.87 -1.61 0.99
C VAL A 259 29.55 -2.68 2.03
N THR A 260 30.16 -2.60 3.21
CA THR A 260 29.89 -3.51 4.33
C THR A 260 28.52 -3.25 4.93
N ASP A 261 27.99 -4.18 5.74
CA ASP A 261 26.71 -3.98 6.43
C ASP A 261 26.75 -2.79 7.37
N GLY A 262 27.87 -2.60 8.09
CA GLY A 262 28.03 -1.46 8.99
C GLY A 262 28.06 -0.10 8.28
N GLU A 263 28.73 0.00 7.11
CA GLU A 263 28.72 1.20 6.28
C GLU A 263 27.31 1.50 5.77
N TYR A 264 26.64 0.47 5.21
CA TYR A 264 25.28 0.62 4.72
C TYR A 264 24.28 1.05 5.79
N LEU A 265 24.27 0.36 6.95
CA LEU A 265 23.37 0.71 8.06
C LEU A 265 23.67 2.10 8.60
N GLY A 266 24.96 2.50 8.63
CA GLY A 266 25.36 3.85 9.01
C GLY A 266 24.83 4.91 8.06
N PHE A 267 24.94 4.70 6.75
CA PHE A 267 24.38 5.58 5.72
C PHE A 267 22.86 5.69 5.83
N VAL A 268 22.16 4.54 5.91
CA VAL A 268 20.70 4.53 6.07
C VAL A 268 20.29 5.26 7.34
N GLY A 269 20.99 5.04 8.45
CA GLY A 269 20.72 5.72 9.72
C GLY A 269 20.92 7.24 9.65
N ASN A 270 21.98 7.71 9.00
CA ASN A 270 22.22 9.13 8.78
C ASN A 270 21.10 9.77 7.97
N LEU A 271 20.78 9.16 6.82
CA LEU A 271 19.75 9.68 5.92
C LEU A 271 18.37 9.67 6.60
N TYR A 272 18.05 8.59 7.31
CA TYR A 272 16.80 8.45 8.00
C TYR A 272 16.61 9.46 9.14
N LEU A 273 17.67 9.72 9.91
CA LEU A 273 17.66 10.77 10.94
C LEU A 273 17.41 12.15 10.34
N TYR A 274 18.09 12.48 9.24
CA TYR A 274 17.86 13.72 8.52
C TYR A 274 16.41 13.87 8.05
N ILE A 275 15.86 12.83 7.40
CA ILE A 275 14.49 12.84 6.89
C ILE A 275 13.46 12.98 8.01
N ASN A 276 13.65 12.29 9.15
CA ASN A 276 12.76 12.45 10.30
C ASN A 276 12.85 13.87 10.91
N GLY A 277 14.00 14.54 10.79
CA GLY A 277 14.14 15.96 11.09
C GLY A 277 13.25 16.83 10.18
N LEU A 278 13.23 16.54 8.88
CA LEU A 278 12.34 17.21 7.93
C LEU A 278 10.86 16.94 8.26
N TYR A 279 10.49 15.71 8.60
CA TYR A 279 9.12 15.36 9.00
C TYR A 279 8.67 16.15 10.22
N LYS A 280 9.51 16.22 11.25
CA LYS A 280 9.24 17.03 12.45
C LYS A 280 9.00 18.51 12.10
N ASN A 281 9.84 19.09 11.26
CA ASN A 281 9.75 20.49 10.88
C ASN A 281 8.51 20.81 10.02
N ASN A 282 7.98 19.82 9.29
CA ASN A 282 6.81 19.95 8.42
C ASN A 282 5.52 19.36 9.01
N ASN A 283 5.52 18.93 10.28
CA ASN A 283 4.38 18.27 10.93
C ASN A 283 3.89 17.03 10.17
N ILE A 284 4.82 16.22 9.66
CA ILE A 284 4.54 14.94 9.02
C ILE A 284 4.58 13.83 10.06
N ILE A 285 3.57 12.96 10.03
CA ILE A 285 3.52 11.75 10.86
C ILE A 285 4.22 10.62 10.11
N SER A 286 5.27 10.05 10.74
CA SER A 286 5.99 8.92 10.17
C SER A 286 5.35 7.60 10.58
N GLN A 287 5.02 6.76 9.61
CA GLN A 287 4.45 5.42 9.79
C GLN A 287 5.53 4.38 9.46
N TRP A 288 5.90 3.58 10.45
CA TRP A 288 6.97 2.60 10.31
C TRP A 288 6.41 1.18 10.21
N HIS A 289 6.63 0.56 9.07
CA HIS A 289 6.38 -0.87 8.86
C HIS A 289 7.69 -1.61 9.15
N ILE A 290 7.82 -2.16 10.35
CA ILE A 290 9.06 -2.79 10.83
C ILE A 290 8.99 -4.30 10.66
N ALA A 291 10.16 -4.94 10.53
CA ALA A 291 10.36 -6.37 10.33
C ALA A 291 9.83 -6.90 8.99
N VAL A 292 9.79 -6.07 7.97
CA VAL A 292 9.37 -6.47 6.62
C VAL A 292 10.51 -7.17 5.89
N VAL A 293 10.34 -8.48 5.65
CA VAL A 293 11.25 -9.28 4.81
C VAL A 293 10.59 -9.53 3.46
N ARG A 294 11.14 -8.92 2.42
CA ARG A 294 10.57 -8.95 1.07
C ARG A 294 10.98 -10.18 0.28
N ASN A 295 10.05 -10.64 -0.59
CA ASN A 295 10.36 -11.58 -1.66
C ASN A 295 10.99 -12.91 -1.19
N THR A 296 10.50 -13.49 -0.10
CA THR A 296 11.09 -14.68 0.54
C THR A 296 10.96 -15.95 -0.27
N ASN A 297 10.04 -16.00 -1.25
CA ASN A 297 9.92 -17.09 -2.22
C ASN A 297 10.50 -16.65 -3.57
N THR A 298 11.76 -17.03 -3.82
CA THR A 298 12.49 -16.63 -5.04
C THR A 298 11.90 -17.19 -6.33
N LEU A 299 11.23 -18.34 -6.30
CA LEU A 299 10.59 -18.89 -7.50
C LEU A 299 9.39 -18.06 -7.93
N LEU A 300 8.51 -17.72 -6.98
CA LEU A 300 7.36 -16.85 -7.26
C LEU A 300 7.81 -15.43 -7.61
N TYR A 301 8.77 -14.88 -6.88
CA TYR A 301 9.33 -13.58 -7.20
C TYR A 301 9.89 -13.49 -8.63
N ASN A 302 10.65 -14.51 -9.06
CA ASN A 302 11.22 -14.52 -10.41
C ASN A 302 10.16 -14.64 -11.52
N SER A 303 8.99 -15.22 -11.22
CA SER A 303 7.92 -15.39 -12.21
C SER A 303 6.89 -14.26 -12.19
N LEU A 304 6.60 -13.67 -11.02
CA LEU A 304 5.52 -12.72 -10.82
C LEU A 304 5.99 -11.30 -10.47
N GLY A 305 7.25 -11.15 -10.01
CA GLY A 305 7.78 -9.86 -9.56
C GLY A 305 7.47 -9.52 -8.11
N ASN A 306 7.54 -8.22 -7.80
CA ASN A 306 7.23 -7.68 -6.47
C ASN A 306 5.73 -7.80 -6.15
N ASP A 307 5.41 -7.70 -4.86
CA ASP A 307 4.04 -7.66 -4.33
C ASP A 307 3.18 -8.88 -4.74
N CYS A 308 3.82 -10.02 -4.95
CA CYS A 308 3.14 -11.27 -5.29
C CYS A 308 2.64 -12.07 -4.06
N GLY A 309 2.71 -11.50 -2.84
CA GLY A 309 2.20 -12.11 -1.61
C GLY A 309 3.18 -13.06 -0.92
N VAL A 310 4.47 -12.90 -1.13
CA VAL A 310 5.53 -13.76 -0.56
C VAL A 310 6.44 -13.04 0.44
N ASP A 311 6.04 -11.88 0.89
CA ASP A 311 6.71 -11.19 1.98
C ASP A 311 6.39 -11.85 3.31
N CYS A 312 7.29 -11.76 4.28
CA CYS A 312 7.07 -12.26 5.63
C CYS A 312 7.54 -11.28 6.69
N VAL A 313 7.35 -11.64 7.94
CA VAL A 313 7.84 -10.90 9.11
C VAL A 313 9.19 -11.49 9.50
N GLY A 314 10.19 -10.63 9.68
CA GLY A 314 11.51 -10.97 10.21
C GLY A 314 11.54 -10.96 11.74
N ASP A 315 12.70 -11.36 12.29
CA ASP A 315 12.96 -11.33 13.74
C ASP A 315 13.19 -9.90 14.25
#